data_752975f28e01f355a3143ca2ef8ca5e5
#
_entry.id   752975f28e01f355a3143ca2ef8ca5e5
#
_cell.length_a   1.000
_cell.length_b   1.000
_cell.length_c   1.000
_cell.angle_alpha   90.00
_cell.angle_beta   90.00
_cell.angle_gamma   90.00
#
_symmetry.space_group_name_H-M   'P 1'
#
loop_
_entity.id
_entity.type
_entity.pdbx_description
1 polymer ?
#
loop_
_entity_poly.entity_id
_entity_poly.type
_entity_poly.pdbx_seq_one_letter_code
_entity_poly.pdbx_strand_id
1 'polypeptide(L)'
;MIYGSKGSLLFRLRALLLPMALWYTRRIYRKLARETAAQIHDYQTSGFRGLGVIGVDGSPTCGVRKTLDLKEVTDRLARLDPHKVTTDEMNRLIMASVITGQGLYIQLLRAELDKLGVSTEMTAHDLIAELDGRPSSASVEAMLDHAP
;
A
#
# COMPACT_ATOMS: atom_id res chain seq x y z
N MET A 1 15.25 2.97 15.36
CA MET A 1 15.65 1.55 15.55
C MET A 1 14.58 0.87 16.39
N ILE A 2 13.57 0.26 15.75
CA ILE A 2 12.45 -0.39 16.47
C ILE A 2 12.69 -1.90 16.65
N TYR A 3 13.70 -2.45 15.97
CA TYR A 3 14.07 -3.87 16.07
C TYR A 3 15.36 -4.02 16.88
N GLY A 4 15.18 -4.15 18.21
CA GLY A 4 16.24 -4.59 19.09
C GLY A 4 16.69 -6.03 18.77
N SER A 5 17.89 -6.42 19.22
CA SER A 5 18.42 -7.77 19.13
C SER A 5 17.38 -8.83 19.55
N LYS A 6 17.52 -10.07 19.06
CA LYS A 6 16.60 -11.20 19.35
C LYS A 6 16.25 -11.43 20.82
N GLY A 7 16.94 -10.77 21.76
CA GLY A 7 16.69 -10.80 23.20
C GLY A 7 15.95 -9.58 23.76
N SER A 8 15.58 -8.59 22.94
CA SER A 8 14.94 -7.38 23.44
C SER A 8 13.49 -7.66 23.86
N LEU A 9 13.03 -6.98 24.93
CA LEU A 9 11.65 -7.05 25.42
C LEU A 9 10.63 -6.72 24.32
N LEU A 10 10.94 -5.75 23.43
CA LEU A 10 10.11 -5.35 22.31
C LEU A 10 9.93 -6.48 21.28
N PHE A 11 10.98 -7.29 21.04
CA PHE A 11 10.87 -8.44 20.16
C PHE A 11 9.94 -9.53 20.73
N ARG A 12 9.96 -9.73 22.05
CA ARG A 12 9.05 -10.68 22.74
C ARG A 12 7.61 -10.18 22.77
N LEU A 13 7.41 -8.86 22.85
CA LEU A 13 6.09 -8.22 22.85
C LEU A 13 5.54 -7.95 21.45
N ARG A 14 6.29 -8.24 20.40
CA ARG A 14 5.87 -7.97 19.01
C ARG A 14 4.50 -8.56 18.63
N ALA A 15 4.21 -9.76 19.15
CA ALA A 15 2.94 -10.44 18.89
C ALA A 15 1.72 -9.68 19.45
N LEU A 16 1.94 -8.87 20.48
CA LEU A 16 0.91 -8.01 21.07
C LEU A 16 0.91 -6.61 20.47
N LEU A 17 2.09 -6.06 20.24
CA LEU A 17 2.25 -4.68 19.76
C LEU A 17 1.87 -4.52 18.28
N LEU A 18 2.17 -5.53 17.43
CA LEU A 18 1.88 -5.47 16.01
C LEU A 18 0.37 -5.40 15.73
N PRO A 19 -0.50 -6.24 16.31
CA PRO A 19 -1.95 -6.11 16.09
C PRO A 19 -2.51 -4.75 16.56
N MET A 20 -1.99 -4.23 17.69
CA MET A 20 -2.40 -2.93 18.21
C MET A 20 -1.98 -1.79 17.26
N ALA A 21 -0.75 -1.83 16.75
CA ALA A 21 -0.25 -0.86 15.77
C ALA A 21 -1.07 -0.93 14.47
N LEU A 22 -1.36 -2.13 13.97
CA LEU A 22 -2.17 -2.32 12.76
C LEU A 22 -3.61 -1.84 12.97
N TRP A 23 -4.21 -2.08 14.13
CA TRP A 23 -5.54 -1.57 14.47
C TRP A 23 -5.57 -0.04 14.49
N TYR A 24 -4.57 0.60 15.12
CA TYR A 24 -4.42 2.05 15.17
C TYR A 24 -4.22 2.64 13.76
N THR A 25 -3.32 2.06 12.98
CA THR A 25 -3.07 2.43 11.58
C THR A 25 -4.35 2.33 10.75
N ARG A 26 -5.10 1.23 10.89
CA ARG A 26 -6.38 1.05 10.19
C ARG A 26 -7.41 2.13 10.57
N ARG A 27 -7.43 2.57 11.81
CA ARG A 27 -8.31 3.67 12.26
C ARG A 27 -7.96 4.99 11.59
N ILE A 28 -6.66 5.32 11.52
CA ILE A 28 -6.17 6.53 10.84
C ILE A 28 -6.53 6.47 9.35
N TYR A 29 -6.19 5.38 8.68
CA TYR A 29 -6.46 5.24 7.24
C TYR A 29 -7.96 5.24 6.91
N ARG A 30 -8.81 4.72 7.79
CA ARG A 30 -10.27 4.82 7.61
C ARG A 30 -10.75 6.26 7.65
N LYS A 31 -10.19 7.09 8.54
CA LYS A 31 -10.51 8.51 8.59
C LYS A 31 -10.07 9.21 7.29
N LEU A 32 -8.82 9.01 6.89
CA LEU A 32 -8.28 9.57 5.65
C LEU A 32 -9.07 9.12 4.40
N ALA A 33 -9.40 7.84 4.30
CA ALA A 33 -10.18 7.30 3.20
C ALA A 33 -11.58 7.94 3.11
N ARG A 34 -12.23 8.17 4.25
CA ARG A 34 -13.52 8.86 4.30
C ARG A 34 -13.42 10.31 3.84
N GLU A 35 -12.40 11.04 4.31
CA GLU A 35 -12.15 12.42 3.91
C GLU A 35 -11.85 12.51 2.40
N THR A 36 -11.00 11.63 1.88
CA THR A 36 -10.67 11.57 0.45
C THR A 36 -11.90 11.20 -0.39
N ALA A 37 -12.70 10.21 0.03
CA ALA A 37 -13.91 9.81 -0.68
C ALA A 37 -14.94 10.95 -0.72
N ALA A 38 -15.11 11.69 0.38
CA ALA A 38 -15.97 12.86 0.43
C ALA A 38 -15.49 13.96 -0.54
N GLN A 39 -14.18 14.25 -0.58
CA GLN A 39 -13.62 15.23 -1.53
C GLN A 39 -13.85 14.82 -2.98
N ILE A 40 -13.63 13.54 -3.34
CA ILE A 40 -13.90 13.04 -4.70
C ILE A 40 -15.38 13.21 -5.06
N HIS A 41 -16.27 12.85 -4.14
CA HIS A 41 -17.71 13.02 -4.32
C HIS A 41 -18.09 14.49 -4.51
N ASP A 42 -17.55 15.41 -3.69
CA ASP A 42 -17.82 16.84 -3.78
C ASP A 42 -17.34 17.43 -5.12
N TYR A 43 -16.17 17.00 -5.61
CA TYR A 43 -15.70 17.41 -6.93
C TYR A 43 -16.63 16.92 -8.04
N GLN A 44 -17.05 15.66 -8.00
CA GLN A 44 -17.96 15.10 -9.02
C GLN A 44 -19.33 15.80 -9.01
N THR A 45 -19.89 16.07 -7.83
CA THR A 45 -21.18 16.78 -7.72
C THR A 45 -21.08 18.25 -8.12
N SER A 46 -19.90 18.84 -8.04
CA SER A 46 -19.59 20.19 -8.52
C SER A 46 -19.30 20.24 -10.04
N GLY A 47 -19.47 19.12 -10.76
CA GLY A 47 -19.29 19.06 -12.21
C GLY A 47 -17.85 18.80 -12.67
N PHE A 48 -16.91 18.55 -11.75
CA PHE A 48 -15.56 18.14 -12.12
C PHE A 48 -15.52 16.64 -12.46
N ARG A 49 -14.77 16.29 -13.49
CA ARG A 49 -14.52 14.91 -13.85
C ARG A 49 -13.20 14.43 -13.23
N GLY A 50 -13.27 13.53 -12.26
CA GLY A 50 -12.09 12.84 -11.77
C GLY A 50 -11.60 11.81 -12.79
N LEU A 51 -10.30 11.83 -13.13
CA LEU A 51 -9.69 10.86 -14.06
C LEU A 51 -9.59 9.48 -13.42
N GLY A 52 -9.20 9.42 -12.14
CA GLY A 52 -9.04 8.18 -11.41
C GLY A 52 -8.17 8.33 -10.17
N VAL A 53 -7.88 7.21 -9.54
CA VAL A 53 -6.94 7.10 -8.41
C VAL A 53 -5.72 6.32 -8.86
N ILE A 54 -4.54 6.91 -8.69
CA ILE A 54 -3.27 6.26 -8.99
C ILE A 54 -2.65 5.77 -7.69
N GLY A 55 -2.46 4.46 -7.58
CA GLY A 55 -1.76 3.82 -6.48
C GLY A 55 -0.33 3.42 -6.84
N VAL A 56 0.29 2.62 -5.96
CA VAL A 56 1.65 2.09 -6.15
C VAL A 56 1.63 0.60 -5.84
N ASP A 57 1.68 -0.25 -6.87
CA ASP A 57 1.73 -1.70 -6.71
C ASP A 57 3.04 -2.11 -6.02
N GLY A 58 2.94 -3.07 -5.11
CA GLY A 58 4.03 -3.43 -4.19
C GLY A 58 4.01 -2.66 -2.86
N SER A 59 3.14 -1.65 -2.73
CA SER A 59 2.96 -0.94 -1.46
C SER A 59 1.93 -1.65 -0.57
N PRO A 60 2.20 -1.84 0.74
CA PRO A 60 1.25 -2.45 1.68
C PRO A 60 0.04 -1.56 1.96
N THR A 61 0.09 -0.29 1.58
CA THR A 61 -0.98 0.68 1.80
C THR A 61 -1.66 1.10 0.51
N CYS A 62 -0.89 1.41 -0.54
CA CYS A 62 -1.37 2.04 -1.78
C CYS A 62 -1.43 1.08 -2.97
N GLY A 63 -1.13 -0.21 -2.81
CA GLY A 63 -1.23 -1.21 -3.88
C GLY A 63 -2.66 -1.36 -4.38
N VAL A 64 -2.84 -1.38 -5.70
CA VAL A 64 -4.16 -1.55 -6.34
C VAL A 64 -4.39 -3.00 -6.75
N ARG A 65 -3.37 -3.64 -7.31
CA ARG A 65 -3.41 -5.04 -7.80
C ARG A 65 -2.44 -5.95 -7.04
N LYS A 66 -1.33 -5.37 -6.54
CA LYS A 66 -0.28 -6.07 -5.80
C LYS A 66 0.03 -5.33 -4.52
N THR A 67 0.24 -6.07 -3.46
CA THR A 67 0.60 -5.52 -2.14
C THR A 67 1.68 -6.39 -1.50
N LEU A 68 2.22 -6.00 -0.35
CA LEU A 68 3.15 -6.79 0.44
C LEU A 68 2.42 -7.57 1.54
N ASP A 69 2.78 -8.82 1.74
CA ASP A 69 2.42 -9.56 2.94
C ASP A 69 3.26 -9.03 4.12
N LEU A 70 2.67 -8.13 4.91
CA LEU A 70 3.34 -7.51 6.05
C LEU A 70 3.78 -8.52 7.10
N LYS A 71 3.04 -9.61 7.28
CA LYS A 71 3.41 -10.65 8.23
C LYS A 71 4.66 -11.37 7.75
N GLU A 72 4.68 -11.80 6.49
CA GLU A 72 5.83 -12.46 5.90
C GLU A 72 7.06 -11.56 5.88
N VAL A 73 6.92 -10.31 5.44
CA VAL A 73 8.00 -9.30 5.45
C VAL A 73 8.56 -9.14 6.86
N THR A 74 7.69 -8.97 7.87
CA THR A 74 8.11 -8.77 9.25
C THR A 74 8.84 -10.00 9.81
N ASP A 75 8.34 -11.20 9.51
CA ASP A 75 8.96 -12.45 9.97
C ASP A 75 10.32 -12.72 9.28
N ARG A 76 10.46 -12.36 8.01
CA ARG A 76 11.74 -12.43 7.28
C ARG A 76 12.74 -11.40 7.78
N LEU A 77 12.33 -10.12 7.92
CA LEU A 77 13.18 -9.06 8.44
C LEU A 77 13.69 -9.36 9.86
N ALA A 78 12.87 -9.99 10.70
CA ALA A 78 13.27 -10.38 12.06
C ALA A 78 14.40 -11.42 12.10
N ARG A 79 14.67 -12.11 10.99
CA ARG A 79 15.74 -13.11 10.87
C ARG A 79 17.04 -12.54 10.28
N LEU A 80 16.97 -11.35 9.69
CA LEU A 80 18.14 -10.69 9.11
C LEU A 80 18.93 -9.93 10.17
N ASP A 81 20.23 -9.84 9.95
CA ASP A 81 21.09 -8.93 10.70
C ASP A 81 21.05 -7.54 10.03
N PRO A 82 20.48 -6.51 10.69
CA PRO A 82 20.31 -5.20 10.08
C PRO A 82 21.64 -4.51 9.71
N HIS A 83 22.78 -4.97 10.28
CA HIS A 83 24.10 -4.43 9.96
C HIS A 83 24.78 -5.11 8.77
N LYS A 84 24.24 -6.23 8.29
CA LYS A 84 24.84 -7.03 7.24
C LYS A 84 23.96 -7.12 5.98
N VAL A 85 22.68 -6.73 6.09
CA VAL A 85 21.75 -6.81 4.97
C VAL A 85 22.16 -5.84 3.86
N THR A 86 22.29 -6.35 2.65
CA THR A 86 22.57 -5.55 1.46
C THR A 86 21.28 -5.06 0.81
N THR A 87 21.38 -4.03 -0.04
CA THR A 87 20.23 -3.53 -0.83
C THR A 87 19.63 -4.64 -1.69
N ASP A 88 20.47 -5.48 -2.30
CA ASP A 88 20.01 -6.59 -3.16
C ASP A 88 19.25 -7.67 -2.38
N GLU A 89 19.69 -7.97 -1.15
CA GLU A 89 18.97 -8.89 -0.27
C GLU A 89 17.63 -8.32 0.17
N MET A 90 17.59 -7.01 0.46
CA MET A 90 16.35 -6.32 0.79
C MET A 90 15.37 -6.33 -0.40
N ASN A 91 15.85 -6.00 -1.60
CA ASN A 91 15.03 -6.03 -2.82
C ASN A 91 14.48 -7.43 -3.07
N ARG A 92 15.31 -8.47 -2.98
CA ARG A 92 14.87 -9.88 -3.13
C ARG A 92 13.83 -10.27 -2.08
N LEU A 93 13.97 -9.82 -0.84
CA LEU A 93 13.00 -10.05 0.21
C LEU A 93 11.65 -9.39 -0.10
N ILE A 94 11.68 -8.12 -0.53
CA ILE A 94 10.48 -7.37 -0.93
C ILE A 94 9.78 -8.10 -2.08
N MET A 95 10.53 -8.42 -3.15
CA MET A 95 10.00 -9.11 -4.32
C MET A 95 9.33 -10.45 -3.97
N ALA A 96 9.97 -11.24 -3.10
CA ALA A 96 9.45 -12.53 -2.66
C ALA A 96 8.24 -12.45 -1.72
N SER A 97 7.93 -11.25 -1.21
CA SER A 97 6.81 -11.02 -0.29
C SER A 97 5.63 -10.28 -0.94
N VAL A 98 5.71 -10.08 -2.26
CA VAL A 98 4.62 -9.48 -3.04
C VAL A 98 3.52 -10.52 -3.25
N ILE A 99 2.29 -10.11 -2.97
CA ILE A 99 1.09 -10.91 -3.18
C ILE A 99 0.07 -10.15 -4.03
N THR A 100 -0.80 -10.88 -4.72
CA THR A 100 -1.97 -10.28 -5.39
C THR A 100 -2.95 -9.80 -4.33
N GLY A 101 -3.37 -8.55 -4.42
CA GLY A 101 -4.28 -7.94 -3.47
C GLY A 101 -4.15 -6.42 -3.43
N GLN A 102 -4.98 -5.81 -2.60
CA GLN A 102 -4.98 -4.36 -2.42
C GLN A 102 -4.32 -3.96 -1.11
N GLY A 103 -3.63 -2.84 -1.13
CA GLY A 103 -3.12 -2.19 0.08
C GLY A 103 -4.25 -1.70 0.98
N LEU A 104 -3.94 -1.59 2.27
CA LEU A 104 -4.94 -1.26 3.30
C LEU A 104 -5.72 0.03 3.00
N TYR A 105 -5.03 1.08 2.57
CA TYR A 105 -5.68 2.37 2.26
C TYR A 105 -6.59 2.27 1.04
N ILE A 106 -6.16 1.60 -0.03
CA ILE A 106 -6.98 1.40 -1.24
C ILE A 106 -8.25 0.60 -0.93
N GLN A 107 -8.16 -0.45 -0.11
CA GLN A 107 -9.34 -1.20 0.34
C GLN A 107 -10.35 -0.29 1.07
N LEU A 108 -9.85 0.54 1.99
CA LEU A 108 -10.69 1.43 2.77
C LEU A 108 -11.27 2.55 1.91
N LEU A 109 -10.48 3.13 0.99
CA LEU A 109 -10.95 4.17 0.08
C LEU A 109 -12.04 3.64 -0.84
N ARG A 110 -11.85 2.46 -1.44
CA ARG A 110 -12.87 1.82 -2.29
C ARG A 110 -14.18 1.63 -1.52
N ALA A 111 -14.10 1.09 -0.31
CA ALA A 111 -15.29 0.88 0.52
C ALA A 111 -16.02 2.19 0.90
N GLU A 112 -15.32 3.30 1.07
CA GLU A 112 -15.95 4.60 1.33
C GLU A 112 -16.53 5.22 0.04
N LEU A 113 -15.87 5.07 -1.11
CA LEU A 113 -16.40 5.50 -2.42
C LEU A 113 -17.68 4.73 -2.78
N ASP A 114 -17.69 3.40 -2.57
CA ASP A 114 -18.86 2.56 -2.81
C ASP A 114 -20.08 3.01 -1.98
N LYS A 115 -19.88 3.42 -0.72
CA LYS A 115 -20.96 3.96 0.13
C LYS A 115 -21.54 5.27 -0.39
N LEU A 116 -20.74 6.08 -1.10
CA LEU A 116 -21.17 7.34 -1.69
C LEU A 116 -21.69 7.18 -3.12
N GLY A 117 -21.73 5.93 -3.65
CA GLY A 117 -22.11 5.67 -5.03
C GLY A 117 -21.13 6.24 -6.07
N VAL A 118 -19.89 6.49 -5.66
CA VAL A 118 -18.85 7.08 -6.52
C VAL A 118 -18.10 5.97 -7.24
N SER A 119 -18.23 5.91 -8.57
CA SER A 119 -17.41 5.05 -9.41
C SER A 119 -16.17 5.82 -9.88
N THR A 120 -14.99 5.26 -9.63
CA THR A 120 -13.73 5.84 -10.09
C THR A 120 -12.77 4.73 -10.51
N GLU A 121 -12.04 4.98 -11.59
CA GLU A 121 -10.99 4.07 -12.04
C GLU A 121 -9.84 4.08 -11.04
N MET A 122 -9.24 2.89 -10.80
CA MET A 122 -8.07 2.75 -9.96
C MET A 122 -6.98 2.02 -10.73
N THR A 123 -5.89 2.70 -10.96
CA THR A 123 -4.68 2.16 -11.59
C THR A 123 -3.47 2.30 -10.68
N ALA A 124 -2.35 1.70 -11.04
CA ALA A 124 -1.14 1.76 -10.24
C ALA A 124 0.12 1.86 -11.09
N HIS A 125 1.08 2.62 -10.58
CA HIS A 125 2.47 2.49 -10.95
C HIS A 125 3.02 1.17 -10.37
N ASP A 126 3.62 0.33 -11.19
CA ASP A 126 4.15 -0.99 -10.77
C ASP A 126 5.59 -0.85 -10.28
N LEU A 127 5.75 -0.59 -8.97
CA LEU A 127 7.08 -0.48 -8.35
C LEU A 127 7.91 -1.76 -8.51
N ILE A 128 7.26 -2.92 -8.59
CA ILE A 128 7.97 -4.20 -8.76
C ILE A 128 8.55 -4.30 -10.17
N ALA A 129 7.80 -3.87 -11.19
CA ALA A 129 8.31 -3.80 -12.55
C ALA A 129 9.49 -2.83 -12.66
N GLU A 130 9.44 -1.69 -11.96
CA GLU A 130 10.53 -0.72 -11.92
C GLU A 130 11.81 -1.33 -11.31
N LEU A 131 11.70 -2.03 -10.20
CA LEU A 131 12.84 -2.72 -9.57
C LEU A 131 13.45 -3.81 -10.47
N ASP A 132 12.65 -4.40 -11.36
CA ASP A 132 13.08 -5.37 -12.38
C ASP A 132 13.59 -4.71 -13.68
N GLY A 133 13.61 -3.37 -13.76
CA GLY A 133 13.97 -2.65 -14.98
C GLY A 133 12.95 -2.79 -16.13
N ARG A 134 11.70 -3.14 -15.84
CA ARG A 134 10.59 -3.26 -16.79
C ARG A 134 9.73 -1.99 -16.80
N PRO A 135 8.95 -1.72 -17.88
CA PRO A 135 8.00 -0.60 -17.90
C PRO A 135 7.02 -0.68 -16.72
N SER A 136 6.94 0.39 -15.94
CA SER A 136 6.22 0.44 -14.67
C SER A 136 4.97 1.34 -14.68
N SER A 137 4.88 2.27 -15.63
CA SER A 137 3.84 3.32 -15.70
C SER A 137 2.81 3.14 -16.82
N ALA A 138 2.91 2.09 -17.63
CA ALA A 138 2.05 1.89 -18.83
C ALA A 138 0.54 1.99 -18.53
N SER A 139 0.08 1.48 -17.38
CA SER A 139 -1.33 1.58 -16.99
C SER A 139 -1.75 2.99 -16.54
N VAL A 140 -0.81 3.77 -16.02
CA VAL A 140 -1.02 5.16 -15.63
C VAL A 140 -1.06 6.04 -16.87
N GLU A 141 -0.12 5.84 -17.80
CA GLU A 141 -0.07 6.52 -19.09
C GLU A 141 -1.37 6.28 -19.89
N ALA A 142 -1.81 5.03 -19.99
CA ALA A 142 -3.06 4.70 -20.67
C ALA A 142 -4.29 5.41 -20.04
N MET A 143 -4.33 5.55 -18.70
CA MET A 143 -5.41 6.30 -18.04
C MET A 143 -5.34 7.79 -18.36
N LEU A 144 -4.14 8.38 -18.45
CA LEU A 144 -3.95 9.79 -18.75
C LEU A 144 -4.23 10.10 -20.22
N ASP A 145 -3.89 9.20 -21.15
CA ASP A 145 -4.15 9.34 -22.59
C ASP A 145 -5.66 9.31 -22.93
N HIS A 146 -6.48 8.71 -22.06
CA HIS A 146 -7.94 8.68 -22.20
C HIS A 146 -8.61 9.86 -21.49
N ALA A 147 -7.82 10.78 -20.92
CA ALA A 147 -8.32 12.03 -20.39
C ALA A 147 -8.80 12.94 -21.53
N PRO A 148 -10.00 13.52 -21.45
CA PRO A 148 -10.55 14.39 -22.49
C PRO A 148 -9.80 15.72 -22.57
#